data_553c8510a6234c98351a49fa68bfeeef
#
_entry.id   553c8510a6234c98351a49fa68bfeeef
#
_cell.length_a   1.000
_cell.length_b   1.000
_cell.length_c   1.000
_cell.angle_alpha   90.00
_cell.angle_beta   90.00
_cell.angle_gamma   90.00
#
_symmetry.space_group_name_H-M   'P 1'
#
loop_
_entity.id
_entity.type
_entity.pdbx_description
1 polymer ?
#
loop_
_entity_poly.entity_id
_entity_poly.type
_entity_poly.pdbx_seq_one_letter_code
_entity_poly.pdbx_strand_id
1 'polypeptide(L)'
;HYPLRRQRQMCIRDRVGKDAELIIDWEKRYELMKMHTGCHILCGIIEAEITGASVGFQKSRIDFDVDPNLLNKEELNQKIETIIKDDHQIFLNEISGDEFKNNPQLVKSAVLSPPVINNKVRTVQIGTSDNIIDLQCCGGTHCLSTKELGSVEIGKIENKGKRNRRVNIRFKND
;
A
#
# COMPACT_ATOMS: atom_id res chain seq x y z
N HIS A 1 -23.16 -19.61 -15.21
CA HIS A 1 -22.43 -18.34 -15.08
C HIS A 1 -22.19 -17.58 -16.39
N TYR A 2 -22.34 -18.24 -17.55
CA TYR A 2 -22.12 -17.63 -18.87
C TYR A 2 -23.19 -16.59 -19.31
N PRO A 3 -24.49 -16.74 -18.98
CA PRO A 3 -25.51 -15.80 -19.45
C PRO A 3 -25.37 -14.41 -18.81
N LEU A 4 -25.05 -14.33 -17.53
CA LEU A 4 -24.95 -13.07 -16.81
C LEU A 4 -23.78 -12.19 -17.25
N ARG A 5 -22.66 -12.77 -17.69
CA ARG A 5 -21.52 -12.03 -18.22
C ARG A 5 -21.81 -11.44 -19.60
N ARG A 6 -22.55 -12.15 -20.45
CA ARG A 6 -23.02 -11.63 -21.75
C ARG A 6 -24.05 -10.51 -21.58
N GLN A 7 -24.98 -10.62 -20.65
CA GLN A 7 -25.94 -9.57 -20.35
C GLN A 7 -25.24 -8.30 -19.85
N ARG A 8 -24.23 -8.40 -18.97
CA ARG A 8 -23.44 -7.25 -18.53
C ARG A 8 -22.69 -6.57 -19.67
N GLN A 9 -22.13 -7.31 -20.61
CA GLN A 9 -21.46 -6.76 -21.78
C GLN A 9 -22.43 -6.08 -22.75
N MET A 10 -23.63 -6.62 -22.95
CA MET A 10 -24.68 -5.97 -23.75
C MET A 10 -25.10 -4.65 -23.13
N CYS A 11 -25.42 -4.62 -21.83
CA CYS A 11 -25.81 -3.39 -21.13
C CYS A 11 -24.73 -2.29 -21.14
N ILE A 12 -23.45 -2.66 -21.22
CA ILE A 12 -22.36 -1.69 -21.33
C ILE A 12 -22.31 -1.09 -22.75
N ARG A 13 -22.49 -1.88 -23.78
CA ARG A 13 -22.46 -1.43 -25.19
C ARG A 13 -23.60 -0.46 -25.52
N ASP A 14 -24.78 -0.67 -24.98
CA ASP A 14 -25.95 0.17 -25.18
C ASP A 14 -25.82 1.57 -24.58
N ARG A 15 -24.83 1.76 -23.70
CA ARG A 15 -24.61 3.00 -22.95
C ARG A 15 -23.35 3.77 -23.34
N VAL A 16 -22.63 3.30 -24.35
CA VAL A 16 -21.49 4.04 -24.88
C VAL A 16 -21.96 5.41 -25.42
N GLY A 17 -21.32 6.48 -24.97
CA GLY A 17 -21.69 7.86 -25.34
C GLY A 17 -22.84 8.47 -24.52
N LYS A 18 -23.29 7.80 -23.46
CA LYS A 18 -24.22 8.35 -22.45
C LYS A 18 -23.46 8.96 -21.29
N ASP A 19 -24.01 10.01 -20.70
CA ASP A 19 -23.52 10.54 -19.43
C ASP A 19 -23.71 9.51 -18.31
N ALA A 20 -22.73 9.41 -17.41
CA ALA A 20 -22.77 8.51 -16.26
C ALA A 20 -22.31 9.26 -14.99
N GLU A 21 -23.07 9.10 -13.92
CA GLU A 21 -22.66 9.51 -12.58
C GLU A 21 -21.92 8.35 -11.90
N LEU A 22 -20.72 8.65 -11.37
CA LEU A 22 -19.90 7.71 -10.63
C LEU A 22 -19.88 8.11 -9.15
N ILE A 23 -20.51 7.30 -8.31
CA ILE A 23 -20.53 7.52 -6.86
C ILE A 23 -19.52 6.56 -6.21
N ILE A 24 -18.53 7.13 -5.54
CA ILE A 24 -17.53 6.36 -4.81
C ILE A 24 -18.08 6.02 -3.43
N ASP A 25 -18.05 4.73 -3.05
CA ASP A 25 -18.21 4.30 -1.67
C ASP A 25 -16.99 4.82 -0.87
N TRP A 26 -17.18 5.99 -0.23
CA TRP A 26 -16.08 6.69 0.43
C TRP A 26 -15.58 5.95 1.67
N GLU A 27 -16.44 5.34 2.45
CA GLU A 27 -16.05 4.58 3.64
C GLU A 27 -15.09 3.44 3.25
N LYS A 28 -15.50 2.65 2.27
CA LYS A 28 -14.66 1.57 1.76
C LYS A 28 -13.37 2.07 1.12
N ARG A 29 -13.43 3.16 0.37
CA ARG A 29 -12.25 3.80 -0.22
C ARG A 29 -11.27 4.23 0.86
N TYR A 30 -11.76 4.90 1.89
CA TYR A 30 -10.94 5.43 2.97
C TYR A 30 -10.28 4.34 3.81
N GLU A 31 -10.98 3.24 4.10
CA GLU A 31 -10.38 2.07 4.77
C GLU A 31 -9.27 1.43 3.92
N LEU A 32 -9.46 1.32 2.61
CA LEU A 32 -8.41 0.85 1.71
C LEU A 32 -7.20 1.80 1.70
N MET A 33 -7.40 3.12 1.76
CA MET A 33 -6.34 4.11 1.86
C MET A 33 -5.54 3.93 3.17
N LYS A 34 -6.23 3.75 4.30
CA LYS A 34 -5.60 3.46 5.60
C LYS A 34 -4.77 2.18 5.54
N MET A 35 -5.35 1.09 5.05
CA MET A 35 -4.63 -0.19 4.92
C MET A 35 -3.43 -0.08 3.98
N HIS A 36 -3.53 0.67 2.88
CA HIS A 36 -2.41 0.88 1.97
C HIS A 36 -1.30 1.69 2.63
N THR A 37 -1.65 2.75 3.35
CA THR A 37 -0.69 3.53 4.13
C THR A 37 -0.03 2.68 5.22
N GLY A 38 -0.78 1.83 5.90
CA GLY A 38 -0.23 0.85 6.85
C GLY A 38 0.77 -0.12 6.22
N CYS A 39 0.54 -0.53 4.97
CA CYS A 39 1.50 -1.32 4.21
C CYS A 39 2.81 -0.54 3.95
N HIS A 40 2.72 0.74 3.60
CA HIS A 40 3.91 1.60 3.43
C HIS A 40 4.70 1.78 4.73
N ILE A 41 4.03 1.96 5.87
CA ILE A 41 4.70 1.98 7.18
C ILE A 41 5.47 0.68 7.43
N LEU A 42 4.85 -0.48 7.10
CA LEU A 42 5.56 -1.77 7.20
C LEU A 42 6.80 -1.84 6.31
N CYS A 43 6.73 -1.30 5.09
CA CYS A 43 7.87 -1.23 4.18
C CYS A 43 9.00 -0.31 4.68
N GLY A 44 8.66 0.69 5.49
CA GLY A 44 9.63 1.56 6.16
C GLY A 44 10.28 0.91 7.39
N ILE A 45 9.53 0.08 8.13
CA ILE A 45 10.03 -0.61 9.32
C ILE A 45 10.83 -1.86 8.96
N ILE A 46 10.40 -2.58 7.92
CA ILE A 46 11.02 -3.83 7.45
C ILE A 46 11.79 -3.53 6.17
N GLU A 47 13.10 -3.31 6.31
CA GLU A 47 14.00 -3.02 5.20
C GLU A 47 14.33 -4.29 4.42
N ALA A 48 13.36 -4.76 3.62
CA ALA A 48 13.49 -5.98 2.83
C ALA A 48 12.73 -5.87 1.51
N GLU A 49 13.14 -6.66 0.53
CA GLU A 49 12.49 -6.72 -0.77
C GLU A 49 11.06 -7.26 -0.65
N ILE A 50 10.11 -6.61 -1.32
CA ILE A 50 8.72 -7.02 -1.36
C ILE A 50 8.53 -8.04 -2.48
N THR A 51 8.20 -9.27 -2.13
CA THR A 51 7.94 -10.37 -3.06
C THR A 51 6.45 -10.53 -3.40
N GLY A 52 5.59 -9.82 -2.70
CA GLY A 52 4.15 -9.78 -2.96
C GLY A 52 3.41 -8.88 -2.00
N ALA A 53 2.30 -8.33 -2.43
CA ALA A 53 1.43 -7.50 -1.59
C ALA A 53 -0.04 -7.66 -1.97
N SER A 54 -0.92 -7.40 -1.03
CA SER A 54 -2.36 -7.32 -1.28
C SER A 54 -2.99 -6.37 -0.27
N VAL A 55 -3.52 -5.27 -0.78
CA VAL A 55 -4.30 -4.31 0.03
C VAL A 55 -5.75 -4.75 0.00
N GLY A 56 -6.34 -4.93 1.16
CA GLY A 56 -7.73 -5.34 1.35
C GLY A 56 -8.46 -4.45 2.35
N PHE A 57 -9.76 -4.57 2.34
CA PHE A 57 -10.66 -3.98 3.32
C PHE A 57 -10.43 -4.65 4.68
N GLN A 58 -10.24 -3.92 5.75
CA GLN A 58 -9.95 -4.38 7.12
C GLN A 58 -8.62 -5.14 7.33
N LYS A 59 -8.08 -5.78 6.31
CA LYS A 59 -6.84 -6.58 6.41
C LYS A 59 -6.03 -6.49 5.14
N SER A 60 -4.74 -6.26 5.29
CA SER A 60 -3.77 -6.26 4.19
C SER A 60 -2.61 -7.19 4.51
N ARG A 61 -1.79 -7.49 3.52
CA ARG A 61 -0.60 -8.31 3.68
C ARG A 61 0.53 -7.85 2.78
N ILE A 62 1.75 -8.03 3.26
CA ILE A 62 2.97 -7.90 2.46
C ILE A 62 3.82 -9.13 2.70
N ASP A 63 4.41 -9.61 1.62
CA ASP A 63 5.35 -10.71 1.62
C ASP A 63 6.76 -10.15 1.42
N PHE A 64 7.66 -10.38 2.38
CA PHE A 64 9.04 -9.88 2.38
C PHE A 64 10.05 -11.01 2.21
N ASP A 65 11.13 -10.76 1.46
CA ASP A 65 12.32 -11.63 1.49
C ASP A 65 13.19 -11.25 2.68
N VAL A 66 12.94 -11.88 3.82
CA VAL A 66 13.59 -11.53 5.09
C VAL A 66 13.86 -12.76 5.96
N ASP A 67 14.95 -12.71 6.74
CA ASP A 67 15.22 -13.72 7.76
C ASP A 67 14.11 -13.68 8.83
N PRO A 68 13.51 -14.83 9.17
CA PRO A 68 12.46 -14.91 10.19
C PRO A 68 12.87 -14.38 11.56
N ASN A 69 14.15 -14.50 11.91
CA ASN A 69 14.69 -14.05 13.19
C ASN A 69 14.71 -12.52 13.34
N LEU A 70 14.56 -11.79 12.22
CA LEU A 70 14.49 -10.32 12.20
C LEU A 70 13.07 -9.78 12.36
N LEU A 71 12.06 -10.65 12.43
CA LEU A 71 10.66 -10.28 12.56
C LEU A 71 10.13 -10.61 13.95
N ASN A 72 10.11 -9.63 14.83
CA ASN A 72 9.45 -9.71 16.11
C ASN A 72 8.10 -8.96 16.04
N LYS A 73 7.00 -9.67 16.28
CA LYS A 73 5.65 -9.14 16.17
C LYS A 73 5.39 -8.00 17.17
N GLU A 74 5.87 -8.14 18.39
CA GLU A 74 5.70 -7.17 19.46
C GLU A 74 6.44 -5.87 19.14
N GLU A 75 7.68 -5.97 18.67
CA GLU A 75 8.48 -4.81 18.24
C GLU A 75 7.86 -4.11 17.03
N LEU A 76 7.36 -4.86 16.05
CA LEU A 76 6.68 -4.30 14.88
C LEU A 76 5.41 -3.54 15.30
N ASN A 77 4.62 -4.08 16.23
CA ASN A 77 3.45 -3.39 16.77
C ASN A 77 3.82 -2.09 17.48
N GLN A 78 4.85 -2.11 18.31
CA GLN A 78 5.33 -0.92 19.02
C GLN A 78 5.80 0.16 18.04
N LYS A 79 6.57 -0.20 17.01
CA LYS A 79 7.04 0.74 15.99
C LYS A 79 5.88 1.36 15.22
N ILE A 80 4.90 0.55 14.78
CA ILE A 80 3.70 1.05 14.08
C ILE A 80 2.92 2.02 14.96
N GLU A 81 2.68 1.66 16.22
CA GLU A 81 1.93 2.47 17.18
C GLU A 81 2.63 3.82 17.43
N THR A 82 3.96 3.82 17.56
CA THR A 82 4.76 5.03 17.68
C THR A 82 4.61 5.92 16.45
N ILE A 83 4.79 5.36 15.23
CA ILE A 83 4.66 6.12 13.98
C ILE A 83 3.26 6.73 13.81
N ILE A 84 2.21 6.00 14.19
CA ILE A 84 0.84 6.51 14.13
C ILE A 84 0.63 7.63 15.14
N LYS A 85 1.14 7.48 16.37
CA LYS A 85 1.03 8.46 17.43
C LYS A 85 1.79 9.76 17.12
N ASP A 86 2.95 9.64 16.47
CA ASP A 86 3.79 10.78 16.09
C ASP A 86 3.22 11.60 14.94
N ASP A 87 2.17 11.11 14.27
CA ASP A 87 1.37 11.81 13.25
C ASP A 87 2.19 12.37 12.08
N HIS A 88 2.92 11.51 11.41
CA HIS A 88 3.74 11.89 10.26
C HIS A 88 2.89 12.22 9.03
N GLN A 89 3.23 13.31 8.35
CA GLN A 89 2.60 13.73 7.09
C GLN A 89 2.98 12.79 5.94
N ILE A 90 2.07 12.64 4.99
CA ILE A 90 2.26 11.83 3.78
C ILE A 90 2.27 12.77 2.57
N PHE A 91 3.37 12.77 1.85
CA PHE A 91 3.59 13.61 0.69
C PHE A 91 3.48 12.80 -0.58
N LEU A 92 2.76 13.35 -1.55
CA LEU A 92 2.63 12.81 -2.90
C LEU A 92 3.43 13.73 -3.83
N ASN A 93 4.52 13.21 -4.39
CA ASN A 93 5.38 13.94 -5.31
C ASN A 93 5.46 13.21 -6.65
N GLU A 94 6.04 13.87 -7.64
CA GLU A 94 6.34 13.29 -8.95
C GLU A 94 7.82 13.46 -9.24
N ILE A 95 8.43 12.42 -9.79
CA ILE A 95 9.79 12.42 -10.34
C ILE A 95 9.74 12.18 -11.84
N SER A 96 10.75 12.64 -12.56
CA SER A 96 10.88 12.36 -13.99
C SER A 96 11.18 10.88 -14.26
N GLY A 97 10.86 10.40 -15.46
CA GLY A 97 11.20 9.04 -15.88
C GLY A 97 12.71 8.76 -15.87
N ASP A 98 13.54 9.79 -16.08
CA ASP A 98 14.99 9.63 -16.04
C ASP A 98 15.51 9.58 -14.60
N GLU A 99 14.97 10.41 -13.70
CA GLU A 99 15.23 10.32 -12.26
C GLU A 99 14.80 8.97 -11.70
N PHE A 100 13.66 8.45 -12.12
CA PHE A 100 13.18 7.13 -11.76
C PHE A 100 14.16 6.02 -12.18
N LYS A 101 14.68 6.05 -13.41
CA LYS A 101 15.66 5.07 -13.90
C LYS A 101 16.98 5.11 -13.10
N ASN A 102 17.38 6.30 -12.64
CA ASN A 102 18.60 6.49 -11.87
C ASN A 102 18.42 6.13 -10.38
N ASN A 103 17.21 5.90 -9.92
CA ASN A 103 16.88 5.58 -8.53
C ASN A 103 16.07 4.28 -8.40
N PRO A 104 16.64 3.12 -8.79
CA PRO A 104 15.92 1.83 -8.75
C PRO A 104 15.48 1.42 -7.34
N GLN A 105 16.14 1.93 -6.31
CA GLN A 105 15.79 1.68 -4.89
C GLN A 105 14.42 2.24 -4.49
N LEU A 106 13.84 3.16 -5.27
CA LEU A 106 12.48 3.65 -5.06
C LEU A 106 11.41 2.62 -5.46
N VAL A 107 11.81 1.51 -6.08
CA VAL A 107 10.93 0.36 -6.37
C VAL A 107 11.24 -0.73 -5.36
N LYS A 108 10.51 -0.77 -4.27
CA LYS A 108 10.67 -1.79 -3.22
C LYS A 108 10.07 -3.15 -3.60
N SER A 109 9.25 -3.20 -4.65
CA SER A 109 8.57 -4.42 -5.09
C SER A 109 9.28 -5.07 -6.27
N ALA A 110 9.65 -6.34 -6.13
CA ALA A 110 10.18 -7.17 -7.21
C ALA A 110 9.14 -7.51 -8.29
N VAL A 111 7.84 -7.35 -7.98
CA VAL A 111 6.73 -7.86 -8.82
C VAL A 111 5.99 -6.76 -9.56
N LEU A 112 5.94 -5.56 -9.03
CA LEU A 112 5.13 -4.45 -9.55
C LEU A 112 6.02 -3.25 -9.89
N SER A 113 6.01 -2.86 -11.16
CA SER A 113 6.54 -1.57 -11.58
C SER A 113 5.49 -0.48 -11.41
N PRO A 114 5.86 0.71 -10.92
CA PRO A 114 4.94 1.83 -10.83
C PRO A 114 4.52 2.31 -12.23
N PRO A 115 3.30 2.86 -12.39
CA PRO A 115 2.86 3.42 -13.66
C PRO A 115 3.68 4.65 -14.02
N VAL A 116 4.17 4.71 -15.27
CA VAL A 116 4.80 5.89 -15.86
C VAL A 116 3.76 6.59 -16.74
N ILE A 117 3.40 7.82 -16.38
CA ILE A 117 2.39 8.61 -17.11
C ILE A 117 3.07 9.92 -17.55
N ASN A 118 3.05 10.20 -18.85
CA ASN A 118 3.69 11.42 -19.42
C ASN A 118 5.15 11.62 -18.97
N ASN A 119 5.94 10.55 -18.96
CA ASN A 119 7.32 10.52 -18.47
C ASN A 119 7.48 10.95 -16.99
N LYS A 120 6.45 10.76 -16.17
CA LYS A 120 6.46 11.02 -14.73
C LYS A 120 6.06 9.77 -13.95
N VAL A 121 6.66 9.62 -12.78
CA VAL A 121 6.35 8.56 -11.82
C VAL A 121 6.01 9.21 -10.48
N ARG A 122 4.88 8.80 -9.91
CA ARG A 122 4.48 9.30 -8.60
C ARG A 122 5.24 8.59 -7.49
N THR A 123 5.73 9.37 -6.52
CA THR A 123 6.32 8.87 -5.28
C THR A 123 5.41 9.19 -4.10
N VAL A 124 5.46 8.33 -3.09
CA VAL A 124 4.82 8.50 -1.80
C VAL A 124 5.89 8.51 -0.74
N GLN A 125 5.91 9.57 0.07
CA GLN A 125 6.83 9.73 1.19
C GLN A 125 6.03 9.84 2.48
N ILE A 126 6.40 9.07 3.49
CA ILE A 126 5.90 9.18 4.87
C ILE A 126 7.00 9.81 5.71
N GLY A 127 6.68 10.92 6.37
CA GLY A 127 7.63 11.72 7.15
C GLY A 127 8.28 12.85 6.35
N THR A 128 9.02 13.71 7.06
CA THR A 128 9.71 14.88 6.48
C THR A 128 11.08 14.48 5.90
N SER A 129 11.73 15.42 5.19
CA SER A 129 13.09 15.22 4.65
C SER A 129 14.11 14.82 5.72
N ASP A 130 13.91 15.28 6.97
CA ASP A 130 14.85 15.03 8.07
C ASP A 130 14.55 13.71 8.81
N ASN A 131 13.35 13.15 8.59
CA ASN A 131 12.93 11.89 9.18
C ASN A 131 11.99 11.14 8.22
N ILE A 132 12.57 10.49 7.22
CA ILE A 132 11.83 9.68 6.24
C ILE A 132 11.60 8.29 6.82
N ILE A 133 10.33 7.90 7.00
CA ILE A 133 9.92 6.56 7.40
C ILE A 133 9.86 5.64 6.20
N ASP A 134 9.21 6.09 5.12
CA ASP A 134 9.11 5.37 3.85
C ASP A 134 9.15 6.34 2.68
N LEU A 135 9.83 5.95 1.62
CA LEU A 135 9.83 6.64 0.33
C LEU A 135 9.89 5.60 -0.78
N GLN A 136 8.86 5.56 -1.60
CA GLN A 136 8.81 4.64 -2.74
C GLN A 136 7.87 5.13 -3.85
N CYS A 137 8.06 4.60 -5.04
CA CYS A 137 7.14 4.82 -6.15
C CYS A 137 5.84 4.04 -5.93
N CYS A 138 4.71 4.75 -5.95
CA CYS A 138 3.41 4.12 -5.74
C CYS A 138 2.28 4.84 -6.49
N GLY A 139 1.46 4.08 -7.22
CA GLY A 139 0.26 4.57 -7.92
C GLY A 139 -1.03 4.55 -7.09
N GLY A 140 -1.03 4.00 -5.88
CA GLY A 140 -2.22 3.82 -5.05
C GLY A 140 -2.65 5.08 -4.28
N THR A 141 -3.78 5.02 -3.60
CA THR A 141 -4.30 6.11 -2.78
C THR A 141 -3.88 5.95 -1.32
N HIS A 142 -3.59 7.06 -0.64
CA HIS A 142 -3.10 7.12 0.74
C HIS A 142 -3.87 8.14 1.57
N CYS A 143 -3.75 8.04 2.90
CA CYS A 143 -4.16 9.07 3.83
C CYS A 143 -3.24 10.31 3.74
N LEU A 144 -3.60 11.39 4.40
CA LEU A 144 -2.76 12.59 4.49
C LEU A 144 -1.77 12.52 5.64
N SER A 145 -2.06 11.74 6.68
CA SER A 145 -1.17 11.53 7.82
C SER A 145 -1.28 10.10 8.38
N THR A 146 -0.26 9.69 9.13
CA THR A 146 -0.24 8.35 9.73
C THR A 146 -1.28 8.18 10.85
N LYS A 147 -1.67 9.24 11.52
CA LYS A 147 -2.70 9.23 12.58
C LYS A 147 -4.07 8.81 12.08
N GLU A 148 -4.38 9.07 10.80
CA GLU A 148 -5.65 8.67 10.19
C GLU A 148 -5.86 7.14 10.16
N LEU A 149 -4.78 6.34 10.27
CA LEU A 149 -4.90 4.88 10.33
C LEU A 149 -5.70 4.43 11.55
N GLY A 150 -5.66 5.20 12.64
CA GLY A 150 -6.25 4.79 13.91
C GLY A 150 -5.54 3.57 14.51
N SER A 151 -6.28 2.66 15.10
CA SER A 151 -5.73 1.46 15.74
C SER A 151 -5.53 0.34 14.74
N VAL A 152 -4.28 0.02 14.44
CA VAL A 152 -3.90 -1.14 13.62
C VAL A 152 -2.94 -2.05 14.38
N GLU A 153 -2.88 -3.31 13.97
CA GLU A 153 -1.95 -4.28 14.55
C GLU A 153 -1.40 -5.24 13.50
N ILE A 154 -0.23 -5.80 13.79
CA ILE A 154 0.30 -6.95 13.08
C ILE A 154 -0.54 -8.18 13.45
N GLY A 155 -1.12 -8.78 12.46
CA GLY A 155 -1.85 -10.04 12.61
C GLY A 155 -0.90 -11.24 12.70
N LYS A 156 -1.10 -12.21 11.83
CA LYS A 156 -0.24 -13.39 11.73
C LYS A 156 0.98 -13.09 10.84
N ILE A 157 2.17 -13.52 11.29
CA ILE A 157 3.36 -13.64 10.46
C ILE A 157 3.44 -15.08 9.98
N GLU A 158 3.46 -15.31 8.67
CA GLU A 158 3.39 -16.63 8.07
C GLU A 158 4.64 -16.93 7.26
N ASN A 159 5.11 -18.17 7.35
CA ASN A 159 6.18 -18.69 6.49
C ASN A 159 5.60 -19.07 5.12
N LYS A 160 6.12 -18.48 4.04
CA LYS A 160 5.74 -18.76 2.65
C LYS A 160 6.88 -19.34 1.81
N GLY A 161 8.00 -19.65 2.43
CA GLY A 161 9.19 -20.20 1.79
C GLY A 161 10.44 -20.01 2.65
N LYS A 162 11.60 -20.36 2.13
CA LYS A 162 12.86 -20.35 2.88
C LYS A 162 13.17 -18.97 3.51
N ARG A 163 12.95 -17.88 2.77
CA ARG A 163 13.13 -16.50 3.23
C ARG A 163 11.85 -15.65 3.10
N ASN A 164 10.80 -16.16 2.47
CA ASN A 164 9.57 -15.41 2.23
C ASN A 164 8.66 -15.42 3.47
N ARG A 165 8.43 -14.25 4.03
CA ARG A 165 7.61 -14.03 5.23
C ARG A 165 6.44 -13.11 4.90
N ARG A 166 5.24 -13.62 5.10
CA ARG A 166 4.00 -12.86 4.97
C ARG A 166 3.68 -12.19 6.30
N VAL A 167 3.67 -10.86 6.29
CA VAL A 167 3.23 -10.04 7.41
C VAL A 167 1.83 -9.52 7.12
N ASN A 168 0.89 -9.86 7.98
CA ASN A 168 -0.48 -9.37 7.89
C ASN A 168 -0.64 -8.14 8.79
N ILE A 169 -1.33 -7.10 8.30
CA ILE A 169 -1.75 -5.94 9.08
C ILE A 169 -3.27 -5.83 9.04
N ARG A 170 -3.90 -5.47 10.13
CA ARG A 170 -5.35 -5.32 10.25
C ARG A 170 -5.72 -4.22 11.22
N PHE A 171 -6.95 -3.71 11.15
CA PHE A 171 -7.49 -2.90 12.22
C PHE A 171 -7.61 -3.71 13.50
N LYS A 172 -7.34 -3.08 14.64
CA LYS A 172 -7.66 -3.70 15.95
C LYS A 172 -9.19 -3.74 16.04
N ASN A 173 -9.75 -4.89 16.39
CA ASN A 173 -11.15 -4.95 16.78
C ASN A 173 -11.25 -4.42 18.21
N ASP A 174 -12.16 -3.48 18.42
CA ASP A 174 -12.55 -3.01 19.75
C ASP A 174 -13.19 -4.14 20.56
#